data_75206ea88fc04243f3d22a511e2054eb
#
_entry.id   75206ea88fc04243f3d22a511e2054eb
#
_cell.length_a   1.000
_cell.length_b   1.000
_cell.length_c   1.000
_cell.angle_alpha   90.00
_cell.angle_beta   90.00
_cell.angle_gamma   90.00
#
_symmetry.space_group_name_H-M   'P 1'
#
loop_
_entity.id
_entity.type
_entity.pdbx_description
1 polymer ?
#
loop_
_entity_poly.entity_id
_entity_poly.type
_entity_poly.pdbx_seq_one_letter_code
_entity_poly.pdbx_strand_id
1 'polypeptide(L)'
;MKRVLAALVVALVAALLFYGYYSRSDQTWLLCLLASFPGLLYLVWQGMPRPSSETNRTLQRLGGTLIACFMLISVHLLYQQVVAAPAIRLKIGSQGTDNPISDPRRADAELRVRRGRIFAAGGQPIADTTVLPDGYVARSYPNSYTGYLAGYYSPLRFGNFGLENLYDDYLSGRKGNNPLLEAENNLLHRPTYGSDLYLTLQADVQEVAQDALAGCGGPQRGVCRGAVVVLDVQTGAVLAMASNPRFDPSQIAADPASDPKAERDRITAYWNGLVNDPSNPLVLRATAGRYPPGSTFKTVTLVAGLDTGKYTLTSPFTDPGQVSLNNQTVYDCTTCRPAGTGPRYSLVEGYKWSLNVVFATIANDLGAGEMAKYISSFYISRDLRADFDLATSSLCSTAAPTDIQCILSGPEAKNLNVASSYGQGQLQVTPLHMALIAATVGRGGELPRPYLVDHISQHPTSEGQPGRVLQKTSPQVLTRVMTPQTASTARQAMYTGVQSGWANGAAIPGWVVGGKTGTAETGRGTNHAWFIAIMGKDAGSPQYAICAMIENGGEGSSYAMPIAKRVMTYIAGRK
;
A
#
# COMPACT_ATOMS: atom_id res chain seq x y z
N MET A 1 35.47 -51.62 17.62
CA MET A 1 35.49 -51.32 16.18
C MET A 1 34.09 -51.26 15.57
N LYS A 2 33.26 -52.32 15.61
CA LYS A 2 31.90 -52.31 14.97
C LYS A 2 30.95 -51.24 15.52
N ARG A 3 30.91 -50.98 16.83
CA ARG A 3 30.06 -49.92 17.45
C ARG A 3 30.50 -48.53 17.05
N VAL A 4 31.81 -48.27 16.91
CA VAL A 4 32.34 -46.99 16.46
C VAL A 4 31.97 -46.73 14.98
N LEU A 5 32.10 -47.77 14.15
CA LEU A 5 31.70 -47.68 12.72
C LEU A 5 30.20 -47.41 12.57
N ALA A 6 29.35 -48.08 13.35
CA ALA A 6 27.91 -47.86 13.34
C ALA A 6 27.56 -46.41 13.76
N ALA A 7 28.22 -45.87 14.79
CA ALA A 7 28.03 -44.50 15.21
C ALA A 7 28.45 -43.47 14.13
N LEU A 8 29.56 -43.73 13.43
CA LEU A 8 30.00 -42.89 12.30
C LEU A 8 29.00 -42.93 11.14
N VAL A 9 28.43 -44.09 10.84
CA VAL A 9 27.42 -44.23 9.79
C VAL A 9 26.12 -43.51 10.17
N VAL A 10 25.69 -43.59 11.45
CA VAL A 10 24.52 -42.81 11.93
C VAL A 10 24.77 -41.31 11.78
N ALA A 11 25.96 -40.84 12.19
CA ALA A 11 26.32 -39.44 12.06
C ALA A 11 26.35 -38.97 10.60
N LEU A 12 26.88 -39.80 9.68
CA LEU A 12 26.90 -39.49 8.25
C LEU A 12 25.49 -39.44 7.65
N VAL A 13 24.63 -40.42 7.94
CA VAL A 13 23.23 -40.42 7.49
C VAL A 13 22.48 -39.21 8.01
N ALA A 14 22.64 -38.89 9.29
CA ALA A 14 22.02 -37.69 9.90
C ALA A 14 22.52 -36.39 9.23
N ALA A 15 23.83 -36.28 8.96
CA ALA A 15 24.40 -35.12 8.28
C ALA A 15 23.88 -34.96 6.84
N LEU A 16 23.76 -36.05 6.08
CA LEU A 16 23.20 -36.03 4.73
C LEU A 16 21.73 -35.59 4.73
N LEU A 17 20.91 -36.13 5.62
CA LEU A 17 19.51 -35.77 5.75
C LEU A 17 19.34 -34.31 6.22
N PHE A 18 20.18 -33.86 7.16
CA PHE A 18 20.17 -32.49 7.62
C PHE A 18 20.60 -31.50 6.51
N TYR A 19 21.64 -31.83 5.76
CA TYR A 19 22.09 -30.99 4.62
C TYR A 19 21.01 -30.92 3.53
N GLY A 20 20.39 -32.06 3.18
CA GLY A 20 19.29 -32.10 2.23
C GLY A 20 18.10 -31.24 2.69
N TYR A 21 17.75 -31.31 3.97
CA TYR A 21 16.71 -30.47 4.58
C TYR A 21 17.06 -28.98 4.50
N TYR A 22 18.29 -28.61 4.86
CA TYR A 22 18.74 -27.21 4.91
C TYR A 22 18.84 -26.57 3.53
N SER A 23 19.16 -27.35 2.48
CA SER A 23 19.32 -26.85 1.11
C SER A 23 18.03 -26.30 0.48
N ARG A 24 16.86 -26.64 1.03
CA ARG A 24 15.52 -26.29 0.50
C ARG A 24 15.31 -26.61 -0.98
N SER A 25 16.14 -27.49 -1.57
CA SER A 25 16.06 -27.93 -2.96
C SER A 25 15.59 -29.38 -3.03
N ASP A 26 14.48 -29.63 -3.72
CA ASP A 26 13.93 -30.99 -3.90
C ASP A 26 14.93 -31.95 -4.54
N GLN A 27 15.77 -31.46 -5.48
CA GLN A 27 16.80 -32.26 -6.11
C GLN A 27 17.92 -32.63 -5.13
N THR A 28 18.41 -31.66 -4.34
CA THR A 28 19.44 -31.89 -3.33
C THR A 28 18.93 -32.81 -2.23
N TRP A 29 17.68 -32.65 -1.79
CA TRP A 29 17.03 -33.55 -0.83
C TRP A 29 17.01 -34.99 -1.35
N LEU A 30 16.56 -35.21 -2.59
CA LEU A 30 16.46 -36.54 -3.18
C LEU A 30 17.83 -37.21 -3.31
N LEU A 31 18.86 -36.45 -3.73
CA LEU A 31 20.24 -36.93 -3.82
C LEU A 31 20.79 -37.35 -2.45
N CYS A 32 20.59 -36.53 -1.41
CA CYS A 32 21.02 -36.85 -0.05
C CYS A 32 20.28 -38.04 0.53
N LEU A 33 18.99 -38.17 0.24
CA LEU A 33 18.18 -39.33 0.64
C LEU A 33 18.70 -40.61 0.00
N LEU A 34 18.95 -40.60 -1.30
CA LEU A 34 19.52 -41.75 -2.03
C LEU A 34 20.95 -42.11 -1.54
N ALA A 35 21.78 -41.08 -1.28
CA ALA A 35 23.12 -41.25 -0.74
C ALA A 35 23.13 -41.84 0.69
N SER A 36 22.05 -41.67 1.45
CA SER A 36 21.90 -42.22 2.81
C SER A 36 21.53 -43.71 2.78
N PHE A 37 21.06 -44.27 1.65
CA PHE A 37 20.59 -45.66 1.54
C PHE A 37 21.62 -46.73 1.92
N PRO A 38 22.89 -46.70 1.45
CA PRO A 38 23.89 -47.67 1.85
C PRO A 38 24.15 -47.69 3.38
N GLY A 39 24.13 -46.50 3.99
CA GLY A 39 24.29 -46.35 5.44
C GLY A 39 23.11 -46.98 6.21
N LEU A 40 21.88 -46.70 5.79
CA LEU A 40 20.67 -47.28 6.37
C LEU A 40 20.67 -48.82 6.22
N LEU A 41 21.00 -49.31 5.04
CA LEU A 41 21.09 -50.76 4.76
C LEU A 41 22.11 -51.42 5.67
N TYR A 42 23.30 -50.83 5.86
CA TYR A 42 24.32 -51.31 6.77
C TYR A 42 23.81 -51.36 8.22
N LEU A 43 23.12 -50.33 8.71
CA LEU A 43 22.57 -50.27 10.07
C LEU A 43 21.49 -51.35 10.28
N VAL A 44 20.59 -51.53 9.32
CA VAL A 44 19.56 -52.57 9.35
C VAL A 44 20.20 -53.95 9.44
N TRP A 45 21.21 -54.25 8.61
CA TRP A 45 21.90 -55.52 8.64
C TRP A 45 22.68 -55.77 9.93
N GLN A 46 23.23 -54.75 10.55
CA GLN A 46 23.88 -54.88 11.86
C GLN A 46 22.90 -55.21 13.00
N GLY A 47 21.65 -54.75 12.92
CA GLY A 47 20.61 -55.00 13.93
C GLY A 47 19.97 -56.39 13.81
N MET A 48 20.20 -57.11 12.71
CA MET A 48 19.59 -58.41 12.48
C MET A 48 20.38 -59.55 13.15
N PRO A 49 19.71 -60.61 13.67
CA PRO A 49 20.36 -61.77 14.23
C PRO A 49 21.15 -62.54 13.14
N ARG A 50 22.19 -63.29 13.53
CA ARG A 50 23.02 -64.06 12.59
C ARG A 50 22.21 -65.24 12.00
N PRO A 51 22.17 -65.41 10.65
CA PRO A 51 21.40 -66.45 10.03
C PRO A 51 22.03 -67.82 10.26
N SER A 52 21.20 -68.83 10.47
CA SER A 52 21.61 -70.20 10.75
C SER A 52 21.79 -71.08 9.49
N SER A 53 21.29 -70.67 8.32
CA SER A 53 21.39 -71.36 7.03
C SER A 53 21.55 -70.39 5.85
N GLU A 54 21.91 -70.82 4.67
CA GLU A 54 22.05 -70.04 3.46
C GLU A 54 20.71 -69.46 2.99
N THR A 55 19.65 -70.19 3.08
CA THR A 55 18.28 -69.77 2.76
C THR A 55 17.86 -68.66 3.70
N ASN A 56 18.12 -68.79 5.00
CA ASN A 56 17.85 -67.73 6.00
C ASN A 56 18.68 -66.47 5.76
N ARG A 57 19.91 -66.62 5.22
CA ARG A 57 20.76 -65.50 4.86
C ARG A 57 20.20 -64.71 3.67
N THR A 58 19.66 -65.36 2.68
CA THR A 58 19.04 -64.75 1.50
C THR A 58 17.73 -64.03 1.91
N LEU A 59 16.87 -64.67 2.70
CA LEU A 59 15.64 -64.10 3.23
C LEU A 59 15.94 -62.86 4.12
N GLN A 60 17.00 -62.95 4.93
CA GLN A 60 17.40 -61.87 5.78
C GLN A 60 17.94 -60.67 5.00
N ARG A 61 18.71 -60.90 3.91
CA ARG A 61 19.16 -59.83 3.01
C ARG A 61 17.98 -59.16 2.30
N LEU A 62 17.03 -59.92 1.79
CA LEU A 62 15.83 -59.43 1.15
C LEU A 62 14.99 -58.60 2.14
N GLY A 63 14.72 -59.13 3.33
CA GLY A 63 13.96 -58.45 4.39
C GLY A 63 14.64 -57.15 4.84
N GLY A 64 15.99 -57.19 5.00
CA GLY A 64 16.77 -55.99 5.36
C GLY A 64 16.72 -54.91 4.31
N THR A 65 16.78 -55.31 3.03
CA THR A 65 16.64 -54.34 1.92
C THR A 65 15.25 -53.73 1.88
N LEU A 66 14.19 -54.54 2.05
CA LEU A 66 12.80 -54.05 2.11
C LEU A 66 12.59 -53.06 3.27
N ILE A 67 13.13 -53.37 4.47
CA ILE A 67 13.06 -52.47 5.62
C ILE A 67 13.78 -51.14 5.32
N ALA A 68 14.98 -51.18 4.74
CA ALA A 68 15.73 -49.97 4.38
C ALA A 68 14.98 -49.12 3.32
N CYS A 69 14.39 -49.75 2.31
CA CYS A 69 13.53 -49.09 1.32
C CYS A 69 12.31 -48.45 1.98
N PHE A 70 11.64 -49.17 2.88
CA PHE A 70 10.49 -48.67 3.59
C PHE A 70 10.84 -47.45 4.46
N MET A 71 11.98 -47.48 5.18
CA MET A 71 12.48 -46.34 5.94
C MET A 71 12.75 -45.14 5.04
N LEU A 72 13.38 -45.33 3.89
CA LEU A 72 13.60 -44.24 2.92
C LEU A 72 12.30 -43.59 2.44
N ILE A 73 11.35 -44.44 2.05
CA ILE A 73 10.03 -43.96 1.60
C ILE A 73 9.33 -43.19 2.73
N SER A 74 9.38 -43.73 3.96
CA SER A 74 8.77 -43.06 5.12
C SER A 74 9.41 -41.70 5.41
N VAL A 75 10.73 -41.59 5.35
CA VAL A 75 11.45 -40.33 5.53
C VAL A 75 11.13 -39.35 4.40
N HIS A 76 11.04 -39.83 3.16
CA HIS A 76 10.64 -39.01 2.02
C HIS A 76 9.19 -38.50 2.15
N LEU A 77 8.27 -39.38 2.53
CA LEU A 77 6.86 -38.99 2.76
C LEU A 77 6.74 -37.95 3.89
N LEU A 78 7.50 -38.13 4.99
CA LEU A 78 7.52 -37.17 6.07
C LEU A 78 8.05 -35.82 5.60
N TYR A 79 9.12 -35.79 4.78
CA TYR A 79 9.61 -34.57 4.15
C TYR A 79 8.54 -33.91 3.28
N GLN A 80 7.85 -34.67 2.44
CA GLN A 80 6.79 -34.14 1.57
C GLN A 80 5.61 -33.58 2.38
N GLN A 81 5.23 -34.24 3.47
CA GLN A 81 4.09 -33.82 4.30
C GLN A 81 4.39 -32.63 5.21
N VAL A 82 5.63 -32.49 5.71
CA VAL A 82 5.98 -31.48 6.72
C VAL A 82 6.75 -30.31 6.09
N VAL A 83 7.72 -30.59 5.22
CA VAL A 83 8.65 -29.58 4.69
C VAL A 83 8.23 -29.07 3.32
N ALA A 84 7.93 -29.98 2.38
CA ALA A 84 7.57 -29.60 1.03
C ALA A 84 6.07 -29.26 0.87
N ALA A 85 5.23 -29.62 1.83
CA ALA A 85 3.79 -29.38 1.75
C ALA A 85 3.40 -27.91 1.43
N PRO A 86 4.01 -26.88 2.03
CA PRO A 86 3.71 -25.49 1.66
C PRO A 86 4.08 -25.19 0.20
N ALA A 87 5.26 -25.65 -0.25
CA ALA A 87 5.73 -25.45 -1.62
C ALA A 87 4.91 -26.25 -2.66
N ILE A 88 4.49 -27.45 -2.31
CA ILE A 88 3.61 -28.28 -3.15
C ILE A 88 2.23 -27.62 -3.28
N ARG A 89 1.68 -27.10 -2.18
CA ARG A 89 0.42 -26.34 -2.19
C ARG A 89 0.50 -25.09 -3.07
N LEU A 90 1.67 -24.43 -3.11
CA LEU A 90 1.92 -23.28 -3.98
C LEU A 90 2.14 -23.66 -5.45
N LYS A 91 2.82 -24.78 -5.73
CA LYS A 91 3.10 -25.24 -7.11
C LYS A 91 1.84 -25.69 -7.88
N ILE A 92 0.84 -26.23 -7.20
CA ILE A 92 -0.42 -26.65 -7.83
C ILE A 92 -1.20 -25.44 -8.41
N GLY A 93 -0.89 -24.21 -7.95
CA GLY A 93 -1.48 -22.97 -8.47
C GLY A 93 -0.77 -22.33 -9.67
N SER A 94 0.41 -22.83 -10.10
CA SER A 94 1.25 -22.12 -11.08
C SER A 94 1.38 -22.82 -12.44
N GLN A 95 0.76 -23.97 -12.68
CA GLN A 95 0.76 -24.60 -14.01
C GLN A 95 -0.39 -24.08 -14.87
N GLY A 96 -0.07 -23.05 -15.61
CA GLY A 96 -0.55 -22.64 -16.92
C GLY A 96 -1.96 -23.08 -17.34
N THR A 97 -2.98 -22.41 -16.87
CA THR A 97 -4.23 -22.13 -17.57
C THR A 97 -4.84 -20.88 -16.91
N ASP A 98 -5.66 -20.13 -17.63
CA ASP A 98 -6.31 -18.88 -17.21
C ASP A 98 -7.21 -18.99 -15.95
N ASN A 99 -7.02 -20.02 -15.13
CA ASN A 99 -7.80 -20.31 -13.94
C ASN A 99 -6.92 -20.80 -12.78
N PRO A 100 -6.50 -19.91 -11.85
CA PRO A 100 -5.58 -20.25 -10.77
C PRO A 100 -6.15 -21.20 -9.71
N ILE A 101 -7.44 -21.54 -9.74
CA ILE A 101 -8.08 -22.44 -8.77
C ILE A 101 -8.80 -23.56 -9.50
N SER A 102 -8.01 -24.50 -10.02
CA SER A 102 -8.55 -25.69 -10.68
C SER A 102 -8.77 -26.89 -9.72
N ASP A 103 -8.27 -26.84 -8.48
CA ASP A 103 -8.45 -27.92 -7.51
C ASP A 103 -9.64 -27.63 -6.56
N PRO A 104 -10.76 -28.37 -6.70
CA PRO A 104 -11.93 -28.23 -5.82
C PRO A 104 -11.61 -28.46 -4.34
N ARG A 105 -10.61 -29.29 -4.02
CA ARG A 105 -10.20 -29.59 -2.64
C ARG A 105 -9.54 -28.39 -1.98
N ARG A 106 -8.78 -27.63 -2.76
CA ARG A 106 -8.16 -26.40 -2.27
C ARG A 106 -9.20 -25.31 -2.02
N ALA A 107 -10.13 -25.15 -2.93
CA ALA A 107 -11.24 -24.21 -2.76
C ALA A 107 -12.08 -24.57 -1.53
N ASP A 108 -12.39 -25.85 -1.32
CA ASP A 108 -13.10 -26.33 -0.13
C ASP A 108 -12.32 -26.04 1.17
N ALA A 109 -11.02 -26.32 1.17
CA ALA A 109 -10.15 -26.06 2.33
C ALA A 109 -10.07 -24.55 2.65
N GLU A 110 -9.93 -23.69 1.64
CA GLU A 110 -9.90 -22.24 1.82
C GLU A 110 -11.24 -21.69 2.34
N LEU A 111 -12.37 -22.23 1.89
CA LEU A 111 -13.71 -21.86 2.37
C LEU A 111 -13.98 -22.28 3.83
N ARG A 112 -13.12 -23.06 4.45
CA ARG A 112 -13.20 -23.48 5.86
C ARG A 112 -12.22 -22.72 6.76
N VAL A 113 -11.34 -21.88 6.18
CA VAL A 113 -10.40 -21.05 6.93
C VAL A 113 -11.17 -19.96 7.67
N ARG A 114 -11.11 -19.97 9.00
CA ARG A 114 -11.68 -18.91 9.85
C ARG A 114 -10.77 -17.69 9.81
N ARG A 115 -10.88 -16.92 8.75
CA ARG A 115 -10.06 -15.71 8.56
C ARG A 115 -10.28 -14.70 9.67
N GLY A 116 -9.18 -14.08 10.11
CA GLY A 116 -9.22 -12.96 11.03
C GLY A 116 -10.01 -11.79 10.45
N ARG A 117 -10.54 -10.96 11.32
CA ARG A 117 -11.34 -9.79 10.97
C ARG A 117 -10.44 -8.59 10.69
N ILE A 118 -10.97 -7.60 9.97
CA ILE A 118 -10.30 -6.32 9.75
C ILE A 118 -11.20 -5.24 10.33
N PHE A 119 -10.65 -4.43 11.24
CA PHE A 119 -11.38 -3.38 11.95
C PHE A 119 -10.83 -2.00 11.61
N ALA A 120 -11.72 -1.01 11.54
CA ALA A 120 -11.36 0.40 11.59
C ALA A 120 -10.95 0.80 13.02
N ALA A 121 -10.37 1.97 13.19
CA ALA A 121 -10.15 2.59 14.49
C ALA A 121 -11.50 2.72 15.21
N GLY A 122 -11.55 2.28 16.48
CA GLY A 122 -12.80 2.23 17.24
C GLY A 122 -13.59 0.92 17.10
N GLY A 123 -13.05 -0.08 16.38
CA GLY A 123 -13.56 -1.45 16.39
C GLY A 123 -14.69 -1.73 15.41
N GLN A 124 -15.06 -0.81 14.51
CA GLN A 124 -16.06 -1.09 13.47
C GLN A 124 -15.49 -2.09 12.46
N PRO A 125 -16.21 -3.17 12.10
CA PRO A 125 -15.74 -4.17 11.16
C PRO A 125 -15.71 -3.60 9.72
N ILE A 126 -14.57 -3.77 9.06
CA ILE A 126 -14.35 -3.51 7.63
C ILE A 126 -14.52 -4.78 6.83
N ALA A 127 -13.95 -5.88 7.35
CA ALA A 127 -14.16 -7.23 6.84
C ALA A 127 -14.41 -8.17 8.03
N ASP A 128 -15.45 -8.95 7.93
CA ASP A 128 -15.91 -9.86 8.98
C ASP A 128 -16.01 -11.30 8.48
N THR A 129 -16.09 -12.24 9.41
CA THR A 129 -16.05 -13.67 9.15
C THR A 129 -17.18 -14.36 9.92
N THR A 130 -18.10 -14.97 9.20
CA THR A 130 -19.21 -15.76 9.77
C THR A 130 -18.98 -17.23 9.51
N VAL A 131 -19.02 -18.04 10.57
CA VAL A 131 -18.95 -19.51 10.46
C VAL A 131 -20.36 -20.06 10.31
N LEU A 132 -20.59 -20.84 9.24
CA LEU A 132 -21.86 -21.49 8.95
C LEU A 132 -21.99 -22.82 9.70
N PRO A 133 -23.21 -23.38 9.87
CA PRO A 133 -23.44 -24.63 10.60
C PRO A 133 -22.69 -25.85 10.03
N ASP A 134 -22.41 -25.87 8.74
CA ASP A 134 -21.68 -26.91 8.03
C ASP A 134 -20.15 -26.75 8.11
N GLY A 135 -19.68 -25.73 8.84
CA GLY A 135 -18.27 -25.42 9.04
C GLY A 135 -17.62 -24.62 7.92
N TYR A 136 -18.35 -24.24 6.89
CA TYR A 136 -17.91 -23.27 5.90
C TYR A 136 -17.87 -21.85 6.48
N VAL A 137 -17.13 -20.98 5.83
CA VAL A 137 -16.88 -19.62 6.30
C VAL A 137 -17.25 -18.61 5.23
N ALA A 138 -18.19 -17.74 5.54
CA ALA A 138 -18.54 -16.60 4.71
C ALA A 138 -17.72 -15.37 5.10
N ARG A 139 -17.07 -14.76 4.12
CA ARG A 139 -16.37 -13.47 4.26
C ARG A 139 -17.32 -12.36 3.86
N SER A 140 -17.48 -11.36 4.72
CA SER A 140 -18.36 -10.22 4.47
C SER A 140 -17.64 -8.89 4.64
N TYR A 141 -18.16 -7.86 3.97
CA TYR A 141 -17.66 -6.49 4.02
C TYR A 141 -18.84 -5.57 4.36
N PRO A 142 -19.17 -5.44 5.66
CA PRO A 142 -20.46 -4.88 6.09
C PRO A 142 -20.63 -3.40 5.78
N ASN A 143 -19.54 -2.66 5.58
CA ASN A 143 -19.59 -1.23 5.29
C ASN A 143 -19.04 -0.95 3.89
N SER A 144 -19.91 -0.47 2.99
CA SER A 144 -19.57 -0.15 1.60
C SER A 144 -18.57 1.01 1.46
N TYR A 145 -18.44 1.88 2.48
CA TYR A 145 -17.48 3.00 2.47
C TYR A 145 -16.05 2.57 2.80
N THR A 146 -15.87 1.45 3.49
CA THR A 146 -14.57 0.97 3.96
C THR A 146 -14.17 -0.37 3.38
N GLY A 147 -15.13 -1.22 3.01
CA GLY A 147 -14.89 -2.61 2.59
C GLY A 147 -13.89 -2.75 1.45
N TYR A 148 -13.95 -1.92 0.44
CA TYR A 148 -13.05 -1.96 -0.71
C TYR A 148 -11.56 -1.67 -0.33
N LEU A 149 -11.31 -1.02 0.81
CA LEU A 149 -9.96 -0.77 1.33
C LEU A 149 -9.30 -2.04 1.88
N ALA A 150 -10.10 -3.00 2.36
CA ALA A 150 -9.59 -4.33 2.70
C ALA A 150 -9.10 -5.09 1.45
N GLY A 151 -9.57 -4.72 0.28
CA GLY A 151 -9.43 -5.50 -0.93
C GLY A 151 -10.55 -6.52 -1.05
N TYR A 152 -10.25 -7.75 -1.46
CA TYR A 152 -11.21 -8.84 -1.51
C TYR A 152 -10.57 -10.19 -1.25
N TYR A 153 -11.38 -11.14 -0.78
CA TYR A 153 -11.06 -12.55 -0.63
C TYR A 153 -12.02 -13.38 -1.49
N SER A 154 -11.50 -14.00 -2.54
CA SER A 154 -12.27 -14.74 -3.54
C SER A 154 -11.64 -16.10 -3.85
N PRO A 155 -11.72 -17.06 -2.92
CA PRO A 155 -11.03 -18.35 -3.05
C PRO A 155 -11.53 -19.19 -4.22
N LEU A 156 -12.75 -18.94 -4.71
CA LEU A 156 -13.32 -19.68 -5.83
C LEU A 156 -12.84 -19.16 -7.20
N ARG A 157 -12.35 -17.92 -7.32
CA ARG A 157 -12.08 -17.34 -8.64
C ARG A 157 -10.81 -16.49 -8.74
N PHE A 158 -10.65 -15.44 -7.92
CA PHE A 158 -9.63 -14.40 -8.13
C PHE A 158 -8.56 -14.36 -7.01
N GLY A 159 -8.63 -15.25 -6.03
CA GLY A 159 -7.71 -15.21 -4.89
C GLY A 159 -7.93 -14.00 -3.99
N ASN A 160 -6.84 -13.39 -3.56
CA ASN A 160 -6.85 -12.29 -2.59
C ASN A 160 -6.23 -11.04 -3.21
N PHE A 161 -6.70 -9.86 -2.78
CA PHE A 161 -6.16 -8.57 -3.19
C PHE A 161 -6.15 -7.58 -2.01
N GLY A 162 -5.27 -6.56 -2.07
CA GLY A 162 -5.17 -5.51 -1.03
C GLY A 162 -4.70 -6.06 0.31
N LEU A 163 -5.26 -5.57 1.41
CA LEU A 163 -4.90 -6.04 2.76
C LEU A 163 -5.20 -7.53 2.96
N GLU A 164 -6.25 -8.05 2.33
CA GLU A 164 -6.57 -9.49 2.34
C GLU A 164 -5.42 -10.34 1.80
N ASN A 165 -4.64 -9.83 0.84
CA ASN A 165 -3.48 -10.49 0.28
C ASN A 165 -2.20 -10.17 1.07
N LEU A 166 -1.93 -8.91 1.38
CA LEU A 166 -0.70 -8.49 2.07
C LEU A 166 -0.57 -9.12 3.46
N TYR A 167 -1.69 -9.33 4.14
CA TYR A 167 -1.75 -9.92 5.48
C TYR A 167 -2.34 -11.32 5.49
N ASP A 168 -2.35 -12.01 4.34
CA ASP A 168 -2.98 -13.33 4.21
C ASP A 168 -2.44 -14.36 5.20
N ASP A 169 -1.13 -14.36 5.47
CA ASP A 169 -0.53 -15.27 6.45
C ASP A 169 -1.06 -15.06 7.88
N TYR A 170 -1.33 -13.81 8.27
CA TYR A 170 -1.94 -13.51 9.56
C TYR A 170 -3.44 -13.79 9.55
N LEU A 171 -4.14 -13.31 8.52
CA LEU A 171 -5.59 -13.47 8.40
C LEU A 171 -6.02 -14.93 8.26
N SER A 172 -5.20 -15.78 7.65
CA SER A 172 -5.48 -17.22 7.54
C SER A 172 -4.98 -18.04 8.73
N GLY A 173 -4.26 -17.42 9.68
CA GLY A 173 -3.69 -18.11 10.83
C GLY A 173 -2.38 -18.85 10.56
N ARG A 174 -1.81 -18.76 9.36
CA ARG A 174 -0.49 -19.36 9.04
C ARG A 174 0.67 -18.68 9.76
N LYS A 175 0.47 -17.47 10.27
CA LYS A 175 1.43 -16.71 11.05
C LYS A 175 0.76 -16.13 12.29
N GLY A 176 1.52 -16.01 13.39
CA GLY A 176 1.03 -15.42 14.63
C GLY A 176 0.53 -16.43 15.65
N ASN A 177 0.30 -17.68 15.26
CA ASN A 177 -0.06 -18.76 16.16
C ASN A 177 1.18 -19.48 16.71
N ASN A 178 1.03 -20.14 17.85
CA ASN A 178 2.09 -21.00 18.39
C ASN A 178 2.19 -22.27 17.52
N PRO A 179 3.36 -22.60 16.96
CA PRO A 179 3.53 -23.79 16.09
C PRO A 179 3.13 -25.11 16.77
N LEU A 180 3.29 -25.23 18.09
CA LEU A 180 2.86 -26.40 18.86
C LEU A 180 1.34 -26.48 18.93
N LEU A 181 0.67 -25.35 19.12
CA LEU A 181 -0.79 -25.27 19.15
C LEU A 181 -1.39 -25.53 17.76
N GLU A 182 -0.73 -25.08 16.71
CA GLU A 182 -1.10 -25.41 15.33
C GLU A 182 -0.98 -26.91 15.04
N ALA A 183 0.12 -27.53 15.46
CA ALA A 183 0.32 -28.98 15.32
C ALA A 183 -0.75 -29.76 16.10
N GLU A 184 -1.07 -29.32 17.34
CA GLU A 184 -2.16 -29.89 18.14
C GLU A 184 -3.52 -29.71 17.46
N ASN A 185 -3.84 -28.50 17.00
CA ASN A 185 -5.11 -28.22 16.32
C ASN A 185 -5.26 -29.04 15.04
N ASN A 186 -4.17 -29.16 14.26
CA ASN A 186 -4.16 -29.99 13.05
C ASN A 186 -4.36 -31.47 13.37
N LEU A 187 -3.74 -31.97 14.45
CA LEU A 187 -3.88 -33.36 14.91
C LEU A 187 -5.30 -33.65 15.40
N LEU A 188 -5.90 -32.69 16.12
CA LEU A 188 -7.24 -32.81 16.70
C LEU A 188 -8.35 -32.33 15.74
N HIS A 189 -8.00 -31.96 14.49
CA HIS A 189 -8.91 -31.39 13.49
C HIS A 189 -9.69 -30.18 14.02
N ARG A 190 -9.07 -29.40 14.94
CA ARG A 190 -9.64 -28.16 15.46
C ARG A 190 -9.42 -27.04 14.45
N PRO A 191 -10.42 -26.18 14.20
CA PRO A 191 -10.28 -25.07 13.29
C PRO A 191 -9.27 -24.05 13.80
N THR A 192 -8.36 -23.61 12.94
CA THR A 192 -7.43 -22.52 13.23
C THR A 192 -8.11 -21.18 12.95
N TYR A 193 -7.98 -20.23 13.87
CA TYR A 193 -8.46 -18.87 13.68
C TYR A 193 -7.32 -17.98 13.20
N GLY A 194 -7.62 -17.13 12.23
CA GLY A 194 -6.71 -16.07 11.80
C GLY A 194 -6.61 -14.93 12.79
N SER A 195 -5.52 -14.17 12.70
CA SER A 195 -5.30 -12.97 13.52
C SER A 195 -6.09 -11.79 12.97
N ASP A 196 -6.61 -10.96 13.88
CA ASP A 196 -7.39 -9.77 13.55
C ASP A 196 -6.46 -8.58 13.25
N LEU A 197 -6.79 -7.77 12.22
CA LEU A 197 -6.11 -6.52 11.87
C LEU A 197 -6.90 -5.32 12.39
N TYR A 198 -6.21 -4.39 13.01
CA TYR A 198 -6.78 -3.10 13.44
C TYR A 198 -6.12 -1.98 12.67
N LEU A 199 -6.92 -1.21 11.95
CA LEU A 199 -6.46 -0.12 11.10
C LEU A 199 -6.48 1.22 11.84
N THR A 200 -5.69 2.17 11.36
CA THR A 200 -5.73 3.57 11.77
C THR A 200 -6.92 4.32 11.19
N LEU A 201 -7.59 3.71 10.21
CA LEU A 201 -8.70 4.28 9.46
C LEU A 201 -9.87 4.63 10.39
N GLN A 202 -10.35 5.86 10.32
CA GLN A 202 -11.52 6.34 11.04
C GLN A 202 -12.74 6.21 10.13
N ALA A 203 -13.64 5.26 10.43
CA ALA A 203 -14.75 4.90 9.55
C ALA A 203 -15.69 6.07 9.28
N ASP A 204 -15.94 6.92 10.26
CA ASP A 204 -16.79 8.11 10.15
C ASP A 204 -16.15 9.20 9.25
N VAL A 205 -14.83 9.43 9.35
CA VAL A 205 -14.12 10.35 8.45
C VAL A 205 -14.06 9.81 7.03
N GLN A 206 -13.87 8.49 6.90
CA GLN A 206 -13.87 7.79 5.61
C GLN A 206 -15.24 7.93 4.91
N GLU A 207 -16.33 7.75 5.65
CA GLU A 207 -17.70 7.90 5.13
C GLU A 207 -17.95 9.31 4.62
N VAL A 208 -17.61 10.34 5.41
CA VAL A 208 -17.75 11.74 4.99
C VAL A 208 -16.89 12.06 3.76
N ALA A 209 -15.67 11.52 3.70
CA ALA A 209 -14.79 11.71 2.55
C ALA A 209 -15.38 11.05 1.28
N GLN A 210 -15.95 9.86 1.43
CA GLN A 210 -16.58 9.13 0.32
C GLN A 210 -17.84 9.82 -0.18
N ASP A 211 -18.70 10.30 0.72
CA ASP A 211 -19.90 11.07 0.39
C ASP A 211 -19.57 12.42 -0.27
N ALA A 212 -18.50 13.06 0.18
CA ALA A 212 -18.04 14.29 -0.44
C ALA A 212 -17.59 14.07 -1.88
N LEU A 213 -16.91 12.94 -2.16
CA LEU A 213 -16.52 12.54 -3.50
C LEU A 213 -17.74 12.15 -4.36
N ALA A 214 -18.66 11.36 -3.83
CA ALA A 214 -19.86 10.97 -4.58
C ALA A 214 -20.70 12.18 -5.01
N GLY A 215 -20.73 13.21 -4.18
CA GLY A 215 -21.46 14.46 -4.44
C GLY A 215 -20.79 15.41 -5.46
N CYS A 216 -19.56 15.15 -5.91
CA CYS A 216 -18.89 16.03 -6.89
C CYS A 216 -19.28 15.73 -8.36
N GLY A 217 -20.03 14.67 -8.60
CA GLY A 217 -20.67 14.39 -9.87
C GLY A 217 -21.89 15.29 -10.12
N GLY A 218 -22.34 15.37 -11.35
CA GLY A 218 -23.55 16.09 -11.70
C GLY A 218 -24.07 15.67 -13.07
N PRO A 219 -25.27 16.10 -13.48
CA PRO A 219 -25.91 15.68 -14.72
C PRO A 219 -25.04 15.88 -15.98
N GLN A 220 -24.14 16.84 -15.93
CA GLN A 220 -23.22 17.15 -17.05
C GLN A 220 -21.83 16.52 -16.90
N ARG A 221 -21.48 15.93 -15.73
CA ARG A 221 -20.14 15.44 -15.41
C ARG A 221 -20.06 13.92 -15.25
N GLY A 222 -21.22 13.25 -15.20
CA GLY A 222 -21.27 11.82 -14.94
C GLY A 222 -20.74 11.43 -13.55
N VAL A 223 -20.12 10.26 -13.45
CA VAL A 223 -19.53 9.75 -12.20
C VAL A 223 -18.31 10.58 -11.81
N CYS A 224 -18.31 11.11 -10.61
CA CYS A 224 -17.12 11.77 -10.04
C CYS A 224 -15.97 10.76 -9.91
N ARG A 225 -14.83 11.07 -10.46
CA ARG A 225 -13.60 10.28 -10.32
C ARG A 225 -12.58 11.07 -9.53
N GLY A 226 -12.19 10.54 -8.39
CA GLY A 226 -11.28 11.29 -7.53
C GLY A 226 -10.87 10.54 -6.27
N ALA A 227 -10.12 11.22 -5.42
CA ALA A 227 -9.65 10.71 -4.14
C ALA A 227 -9.61 11.78 -3.07
N VAL A 228 -9.80 11.36 -1.81
CA VAL A 228 -9.52 12.16 -0.62
C VAL A 228 -8.65 11.34 0.32
N VAL A 229 -7.57 11.95 0.81
CA VAL A 229 -6.68 11.34 1.81
C VAL A 229 -6.58 12.26 3.01
N VAL A 230 -6.69 11.69 4.21
CA VAL A 230 -6.49 12.37 5.49
C VAL A 230 -5.41 11.62 6.27
N LEU A 231 -4.38 12.35 6.68
CA LEU A 231 -3.27 11.81 7.48
C LEU A 231 -3.20 12.50 8.83
N ASP A 232 -2.81 11.77 9.85
CA ASP A 232 -2.27 12.35 11.08
C ASP A 232 -0.85 12.87 10.80
N VAL A 233 -0.64 14.15 11.03
CA VAL A 233 0.63 14.84 10.71
C VAL A 233 1.78 14.32 11.58
N GLN A 234 1.50 13.96 12.84
CA GLN A 234 2.53 13.59 13.79
C GLN A 234 3.02 12.16 13.60
N THR A 235 2.15 11.27 13.16
CA THR A 235 2.45 9.84 13.09
C THR A 235 2.62 9.32 11.66
N GLY A 236 1.96 9.95 10.68
CA GLY A 236 1.82 9.43 9.32
C GLY A 236 0.71 8.39 9.18
N ALA A 237 -0.11 8.19 10.22
CA ALA A 237 -1.25 7.28 10.18
C ALA A 237 -2.27 7.75 9.13
N VAL A 238 -2.77 6.82 8.32
CA VAL A 238 -3.83 7.07 7.34
C VAL A 238 -5.17 7.02 8.07
N LEU A 239 -5.83 8.16 8.21
CA LEU A 239 -7.12 8.29 8.90
C LEU A 239 -8.31 8.12 7.96
N ALA A 240 -8.17 8.53 6.70
CA ALA A 240 -9.12 8.26 5.63
C ALA A 240 -8.39 8.19 4.29
N MET A 241 -8.91 7.33 3.39
CA MET A 241 -8.32 7.09 2.07
C MET A 241 -9.43 6.75 1.08
N ALA A 242 -10.27 7.75 0.75
CA ALA A 242 -11.41 7.59 -0.12
C ALA A 242 -11.01 7.60 -1.60
N SER A 243 -11.62 6.72 -2.37
CA SER A 243 -11.50 6.65 -3.83
C SER A 243 -12.89 6.49 -4.46
N ASN A 244 -13.17 7.20 -5.54
CA ASN A 244 -14.44 7.12 -6.25
C ASN A 244 -14.21 7.11 -7.78
N PRO A 245 -14.94 6.27 -8.56
CA PRO A 245 -15.82 5.21 -8.08
C PRO A 245 -15.04 4.08 -7.38
N ARG A 246 -15.75 3.22 -6.68
CA ARG A 246 -15.22 2.06 -5.97
C ARG A 246 -15.95 0.79 -6.37
N PHE A 247 -15.34 -0.34 -6.17
CA PHE A 247 -15.99 -1.65 -6.29
C PHE A 247 -16.60 -2.09 -4.94
N ASP A 248 -17.54 -3.01 -4.98
CA ASP A 248 -18.10 -3.67 -3.80
C ASP A 248 -17.46 -5.06 -3.62
N PRO A 249 -16.57 -5.26 -2.62
CA PRO A 249 -15.91 -6.54 -2.41
C PRO A 249 -16.88 -7.66 -2.02
N SER A 250 -18.06 -7.34 -1.47
CA SER A 250 -19.09 -8.33 -1.16
C SER A 250 -19.58 -9.06 -2.40
N GLN A 251 -19.54 -8.41 -3.57
CA GLN A 251 -19.91 -9.03 -4.85
C GLN A 251 -18.82 -9.95 -5.41
N ILE A 252 -17.60 -9.89 -4.86
CA ILE A 252 -16.46 -10.74 -5.24
C ILE A 252 -16.27 -11.86 -4.23
N ALA A 253 -16.67 -11.66 -2.98
CA ALA A 253 -16.67 -12.69 -1.95
C ALA A 253 -17.62 -13.84 -2.33
N ALA A 254 -17.19 -15.07 -2.03
CA ALA A 254 -18.00 -16.25 -2.29
C ALA A 254 -19.02 -16.47 -1.19
N ASP A 255 -20.25 -16.83 -1.57
CA ASP A 255 -21.24 -17.39 -0.67
C ASP A 255 -21.06 -18.93 -0.67
N PRO A 256 -20.54 -19.51 0.41
CA PRO A 256 -20.32 -20.95 0.49
C PRO A 256 -21.61 -21.78 0.58
N ALA A 257 -22.77 -21.15 0.87
CA ALA A 257 -24.07 -21.80 0.87
C ALA A 257 -24.66 -21.99 -0.54
N SER A 258 -24.13 -21.27 -1.52
CA SER A 258 -24.58 -21.30 -2.90
C SER A 258 -23.91 -22.43 -3.72
N ASP A 259 -24.52 -22.82 -4.83
CA ASP A 259 -23.88 -23.74 -5.80
C ASP A 259 -22.55 -23.17 -6.28
N PRO A 260 -21.42 -23.89 -6.16
CA PRO A 260 -20.09 -23.37 -6.49
C PRO A 260 -19.91 -22.92 -7.94
N LYS A 261 -20.68 -23.49 -8.89
CA LYS A 261 -20.63 -23.09 -10.29
C LYS A 261 -21.39 -21.79 -10.50
N ALA A 262 -22.62 -21.71 -9.97
CA ALA A 262 -23.43 -20.50 -10.06
C ALA A 262 -22.73 -19.31 -9.41
N GLU A 263 -22.06 -19.54 -8.28
CA GLU A 263 -21.33 -18.52 -7.56
C GLU A 263 -20.10 -18.02 -8.33
N ARG A 264 -19.33 -18.92 -8.94
CA ARG A 264 -18.23 -18.52 -9.85
C ARG A 264 -18.73 -17.71 -11.03
N ASP A 265 -19.86 -18.10 -11.62
CA ASP A 265 -20.45 -17.38 -12.77
C ASP A 265 -20.91 -15.98 -12.34
N ARG A 266 -21.54 -15.83 -11.17
CA ARG A 266 -21.95 -14.54 -10.57
C ARG A 266 -20.73 -13.63 -10.33
N ILE A 267 -19.71 -14.13 -9.65
CA ILE A 267 -18.47 -13.38 -9.36
C ILE A 267 -17.78 -12.96 -10.66
N THR A 268 -17.74 -13.85 -11.66
CA THR A 268 -17.11 -13.55 -12.96
C THR A 268 -17.90 -12.48 -13.72
N ALA A 269 -19.22 -12.52 -13.69
CA ALA A 269 -20.07 -11.51 -14.35
C ALA A 269 -19.86 -10.12 -13.72
N TYR A 270 -19.82 -10.03 -12.38
CA TYR A 270 -19.54 -8.78 -11.68
C TYR A 270 -18.13 -8.25 -12.02
N TRP A 271 -17.10 -9.11 -11.98
CA TRP A 271 -15.74 -8.72 -12.31
C TRP A 271 -15.61 -8.19 -13.75
N ASN A 272 -16.23 -8.86 -14.70
CA ASN A 272 -16.23 -8.40 -16.10
C ASN A 272 -16.93 -7.04 -16.23
N GLY A 273 -17.99 -6.80 -15.46
CA GLY A 273 -18.60 -5.48 -15.35
C GLY A 273 -17.62 -4.40 -14.88
N LEU A 274 -16.85 -4.68 -13.82
CA LEU A 274 -15.85 -3.74 -13.30
C LEU A 274 -14.70 -3.46 -14.29
N VAL A 275 -14.20 -4.50 -14.95
CA VAL A 275 -13.09 -4.38 -15.92
C VAL A 275 -13.50 -3.57 -17.14
N ASN A 276 -14.75 -3.72 -17.59
CA ASN A 276 -15.28 -3.01 -18.77
C ASN A 276 -15.90 -1.65 -18.43
N ASP A 277 -15.96 -1.26 -17.16
CA ASP A 277 -16.50 0.04 -16.75
C ASP A 277 -15.49 1.15 -17.09
N PRO A 278 -15.86 2.12 -17.98
CA PRO A 278 -14.97 3.21 -18.37
C PRO A 278 -14.59 4.15 -17.21
N SER A 279 -15.31 4.09 -16.09
CA SER A 279 -14.97 4.85 -14.89
C SER A 279 -13.83 4.21 -14.07
N ASN A 280 -13.40 2.97 -14.40
CA ASN A 280 -12.32 2.22 -13.78
C ASN A 280 -12.45 2.10 -12.23
N PRO A 281 -13.50 1.46 -11.70
CA PRO A 281 -13.74 1.37 -10.25
C PRO A 281 -12.72 0.50 -9.50
N LEU A 282 -11.94 -0.33 -10.21
CA LEU A 282 -10.85 -1.13 -9.64
C LEU A 282 -9.61 -0.29 -9.29
N VAL A 283 -9.49 0.93 -9.82
CA VAL A 283 -8.35 1.80 -9.52
C VAL A 283 -8.59 2.49 -8.18
N LEU A 284 -7.82 2.11 -7.16
CA LEU A 284 -7.76 2.82 -5.89
C LEU A 284 -7.02 4.15 -6.09
N ARG A 285 -7.75 5.18 -6.49
CA ARG A 285 -7.18 6.46 -6.94
C ARG A 285 -6.31 7.15 -5.90
N ALA A 286 -6.62 6.96 -4.62
CA ALA A 286 -5.83 7.51 -3.53
C ALA A 286 -4.38 7.02 -3.53
N THR A 287 -4.15 5.75 -3.91
CA THR A 287 -2.85 5.07 -3.79
C THR A 287 -2.28 4.57 -5.12
N ALA A 288 -3.13 4.19 -6.08
CA ALA A 288 -2.70 3.63 -7.36
C ALA A 288 -2.80 4.64 -8.53
N GLY A 289 -3.69 5.62 -8.43
CA GLY A 289 -3.81 6.68 -9.43
C GLY A 289 -2.61 7.61 -9.40
N ARG A 290 -2.00 7.87 -10.55
CA ARG A 290 -0.87 8.80 -10.72
C ARG A 290 -1.26 9.91 -11.68
N TYR A 291 -1.09 11.15 -11.23
CA TYR A 291 -1.56 12.33 -11.94
C TYR A 291 -0.56 13.47 -11.84
N PRO A 292 -0.49 14.40 -12.82
CA PRO A 292 0.24 15.63 -12.65
C PRO A 292 -0.36 16.44 -11.47
N PRO A 293 0.46 16.90 -10.52
CA PRO A 293 -0.05 17.58 -9.32
C PRO A 293 -0.46 19.05 -9.55
N GLY A 294 -0.05 19.63 -10.66
CA GLY A 294 -0.25 21.05 -10.92
C GLY A 294 0.33 21.91 -9.80
N SER A 295 -0.26 23.08 -9.60
CA SER A 295 0.24 24.10 -8.67
C SER A 295 0.34 23.67 -7.19
N THR A 296 -0.18 22.50 -6.79
CA THR A 296 0.06 21.99 -5.43
C THR A 296 1.54 21.63 -5.22
N PHE A 297 2.24 21.25 -6.29
CA PHE A 297 3.67 20.94 -6.25
C PHE A 297 4.57 22.16 -6.03
N LYS A 298 4.05 23.36 -6.21
CA LYS A 298 4.76 24.60 -5.83
C LYS A 298 5.16 24.63 -4.36
N THR A 299 4.53 23.81 -3.52
CA THR A 299 4.92 23.61 -2.12
C THR A 299 6.32 23.00 -2.02
N VAL A 300 6.68 22.05 -2.90
CA VAL A 300 8.03 21.47 -2.97
C VAL A 300 9.05 22.52 -3.42
N THR A 301 8.74 23.28 -4.46
CA THR A 301 9.62 24.34 -4.99
C THR A 301 9.78 25.50 -3.98
N LEU A 302 8.71 25.86 -3.25
CA LEU A 302 8.77 26.82 -2.15
C LEU A 302 9.77 26.38 -1.09
N VAL A 303 9.66 25.11 -0.66
CA VAL A 303 10.57 24.51 0.33
C VAL A 303 12.01 24.55 -0.18
N ALA A 304 12.27 24.15 -1.43
CA ALA A 304 13.60 24.18 -2.03
C ALA A 304 14.18 25.61 -2.03
N GLY A 305 13.39 26.60 -2.43
CA GLY A 305 13.82 28.00 -2.43
C GLY A 305 14.13 28.55 -1.03
N LEU A 306 13.30 28.21 -0.04
CA LEU A 306 13.48 28.66 1.34
C LEU A 306 14.62 27.96 2.06
N ASP A 307 14.72 26.63 1.93
CA ASP A 307 15.70 25.80 2.68
C ASP A 307 17.15 25.98 2.20
N THR A 308 17.32 26.34 0.93
CA THR A 308 18.64 26.76 0.38
C THR A 308 19.10 28.12 0.90
N GLY A 309 18.23 28.87 1.59
CA GLY A 309 18.50 30.24 2.02
C GLY A 309 18.54 31.27 0.89
N LYS A 310 18.27 30.86 -0.34
CA LYS A 310 18.33 31.73 -1.52
C LYS A 310 17.18 32.72 -1.57
N TYR A 311 16.03 32.32 -0.98
CA TYR A 311 14.81 33.09 -0.96
C TYR A 311 14.21 33.17 0.45
N THR A 312 13.47 34.25 0.67
CA THR A 312 12.58 34.45 1.83
C THR A 312 11.17 34.72 1.35
N LEU A 313 10.16 34.68 2.21
CA LEU A 313 8.77 34.99 1.83
C LEU A 313 8.59 36.38 1.23
N THR A 314 9.48 37.30 1.57
CA THR A 314 9.48 38.68 1.08
C THR A 314 10.36 38.94 -0.13
N SER A 315 11.10 37.90 -0.61
CA SER A 315 11.93 38.03 -1.81
C SER A 315 11.11 38.54 -3.00
N PRO A 316 11.56 39.61 -3.69
CA PRO A 316 10.78 40.24 -4.76
C PRO A 316 10.97 39.47 -6.09
N PHE A 317 9.89 39.36 -6.83
CA PHE A 317 9.86 38.82 -8.20
C PHE A 317 9.21 39.83 -9.14
N THR A 318 9.74 39.94 -10.35
CA THR A 318 9.07 40.63 -11.44
C THR A 318 8.36 39.61 -12.30
N ASP A 319 7.05 39.72 -12.37
CA ASP A 319 6.21 38.79 -13.09
C ASP A 319 5.26 39.53 -14.04
N PRO A 320 5.61 39.67 -15.32
CA PRO A 320 4.78 40.34 -16.32
C PRO A 320 3.63 39.44 -16.87
N GLY A 321 3.43 38.20 -16.36
CA GLY A 321 2.43 37.23 -16.80
C GLY A 321 2.99 36.10 -17.65
N GLN A 322 4.22 36.25 -18.11
CA GLN A 322 4.97 35.24 -18.81
C GLN A 322 6.46 35.44 -18.67
N VAL A 323 7.21 34.37 -18.77
CA VAL A 323 8.68 34.41 -18.82
C VAL A 323 9.18 33.37 -19.82
N SER A 324 10.20 33.71 -20.60
CA SER A 324 10.89 32.78 -21.47
C SER A 324 12.13 32.24 -20.77
N LEU A 325 12.16 30.92 -20.52
CA LEU A 325 13.24 30.19 -19.88
C LEU A 325 13.62 28.99 -20.76
N ASN A 326 14.89 28.83 -21.08
CA ASN A 326 15.42 27.68 -21.83
C ASN A 326 14.62 27.37 -23.13
N ASN A 327 14.30 28.40 -23.93
CA ASN A 327 13.49 28.31 -25.16
C ASN A 327 12.02 27.88 -24.95
N GLN A 328 11.53 27.89 -23.69
CA GLN A 328 10.15 27.61 -23.34
C GLN A 328 9.53 28.86 -22.71
N THR A 329 8.33 29.22 -23.12
CA THR A 329 7.56 30.31 -22.47
C THR A 329 6.62 29.71 -21.43
N VAL A 330 6.76 30.18 -20.18
CA VAL A 330 5.88 29.85 -19.07
C VAL A 330 4.89 30.99 -18.90
N TYR A 331 3.62 30.65 -18.81
CA TYR A 331 2.53 31.60 -18.64
C TYR A 331 1.88 31.43 -17.27
N ASP A 332 1.46 32.53 -16.68
CA ASP A 332 0.47 32.49 -15.59
C ASP A 332 -0.93 32.26 -16.17
N CYS A 333 -1.84 31.78 -15.34
CA CYS A 333 -3.24 31.77 -15.75
C CYS A 333 -3.78 33.20 -15.87
N THR A 334 -4.63 33.44 -16.85
CA THR A 334 -5.17 34.78 -17.15
C THR A 334 -5.95 35.41 -15.99
N THR A 335 -6.54 34.60 -15.13
CA THR A 335 -7.35 35.00 -13.96
C THR A 335 -6.61 34.88 -12.63
N CYS A 336 -5.37 34.37 -12.60
CA CYS A 336 -4.64 34.16 -11.36
C CYS A 336 -4.18 35.47 -10.69
N ARG A 337 -4.10 36.55 -11.42
CA ARG A 337 -3.66 37.83 -10.91
C ARG A 337 -4.83 38.66 -10.39
N PRO A 338 -4.76 39.24 -9.19
CA PRO A 338 -5.73 40.20 -8.76
C PRO A 338 -5.74 41.42 -9.70
N ALA A 339 -6.92 41.91 -10.01
CA ALA A 339 -7.06 43.13 -10.81
C ALA A 339 -6.35 44.32 -10.16
N GLY A 340 -5.61 45.09 -10.97
CA GLY A 340 -4.90 46.29 -10.50
C GLY A 340 -3.56 46.05 -9.79
N THR A 341 -3.09 44.78 -9.69
CA THR A 341 -1.73 44.47 -9.19
C THR A 341 -0.69 44.69 -10.28
N GLY A 342 0.40 45.37 -9.94
CA GLY A 342 1.54 45.57 -10.85
C GLY A 342 2.35 44.26 -11.05
N PRO A 343 3.45 44.31 -11.82
CA PRO A 343 4.25 43.12 -12.13
C PRO A 343 5.23 42.73 -11.00
N ARG A 344 5.12 43.31 -9.81
CA ARG A 344 6.00 43.00 -8.68
C ARG A 344 5.24 42.27 -7.60
N TYR A 345 5.76 41.08 -7.23
CA TYR A 345 5.21 40.21 -6.20
C TYR A 345 6.32 39.74 -5.27
N SER A 346 6.01 39.54 -4.00
CA SER A 346 6.83 38.77 -3.08
C SER A 346 6.65 37.27 -3.31
N LEU A 347 7.54 36.42 -2.80
CA LEU A 347 7.41 34.96 -2.89
C LEU A 347 6.08 34.45 -2.30
N VAL A 348 5.67 34.98 -1.14
CA VAL A 348 4.40 34.59 -0.52
C VAL A 348 3.20 35.02 -1.37
N GLU A 349 3.25 36.12 -2.07
CA GLU A 349 2.22 36.51 -3.04
C GLU A 349 2.22 35.59 -4.27
N GLY A 350 3.39 35.24 -4.80
CA GLY A 350 3.51 34.22 -5.85
C GLY A 350 2.89 32.91 -5.45
N TYR A 351 3.06 32.46 -4.20
CA TYR A 351 2.47 31.22 -3.69
C TYR A 351 0.94 31.34 -3.53
N LYS A 352 0.44 32.38 -2.85
CA LYS A 352 -1.00 32.54 -2.60
C LYS A 352 -1.82 32.75 -3.87
N TRP A 353 -1.26 33.45 -4.87
CA TRP A 353 -1.88 33.65 -6.18
C TRP A 353 -1.51 32.59 -7.21
N SER A 354 -0.65 31.66 -6.81
CA SER A 354 -0.27 30.50 -7.64
C SER A 354 0.42 30.86 -8.97
N LEU A 355 1.29 31.90 -8.96
CA LEU A 355 1.96 32.40 -10.15
C LEU A 355 3.02 31.39 -10.66
N ASN A 356 2.88 30.91 -11.91
CA ASN A 356 3.81 29.96 -12.51
C ASN A 356 5.18 30.58 -12.76
N VAL A 357 5.19 31.84 -13.21
CA VAL A 357 6.41 32.59 -13.53
C VAL A 357 7.35 32.68 -12.32
N VAL A 358 6.82 32.91 -11.12
CA VAL A 358 7.62 32.96 -9.89
C VAL A 358 8.31 31.63 -9.63
N PHE A 359 7.58 30.50 -9.71
CA PHE A 359 8.11 29.18 -9.38
C PHE A 359 9.02 28.62 -10.47
N ALA A 360 8.72 28.92 -11.73
CA ALA A 360 9.61 28.60 -12.85
C ALA A 360 10.97 29.33 -12.72
N THR A 361 10.94 30.60 -12.31
CA THR A 361 12.15 31.39 -12.05
C THR A 361 12.98 30.79 -10.92
N ILE A 362 12.35 30.40 -9.81
CA ILE A 362 13.01 29.73 -8.68
C ILE A 362 13.71 28.45 -9.14
N ALA A 363 13.01 27.56 -9.86
CA ALA A 363 13.59 26.29 -10.31
C ALA A 363 14.73 26.48 -11.33
N ASN A 364 14.59 27.45 -12.22
CA ASN A 364 15.65 27.79 -13.17
C ASN A 364 16.89 28.32 -12.45
N ASP A 365 16.70 29.14 -11.41
CA ASP A 365 17.78 29.74 -10.62
C ASP A 365 18.45 28.75 -9.64
N LEU A 366 17.69 27.82 -9.04
CA LEU A 366 18.23 26.73 -8.23
C LEU A 366 18.99 25.70 -9.07
N GLY A 367 18.54 25.50 -10.30
CA GLY A 367 19.04 24.48 -11.21
C GLY A 367 18.52 23.07 -10.91
N ALA A 368 18.70 22.18 -11.88
CA ALA A 368 18.15 20.82 -11.85
C ALA A 368 18.70 19.97 -10.69
N GLY A 369 19.96 20.14 -10.31
CA GLY A 369 20.57 19.39 -9.21
C GLY A 369 19.92 19.64 -7.86
N GLU A 370 19.70 20.90 -7.48
CA GLU A 370 19.01 21.23 -6.22
C GLU A 370 17.55 20.85 -6.28
N MET A 371 16.85 21.09 -7.39
CA MET A 371 15.45 20.65 -7.54
C MET A 371 15.32 19.12 -7.41
N ALA A 372 16.16 18.33 -8.08
CA ALA A 372 16.18 16.87 -7.97
C ALA A 372 16.42 16.41 -6.53
N LYS A 373 17.30 17.06 -5.78
CA LYS A 373 17.58 16.76 -4.37
C LYS A 373 16.33 16.91 -3.52
N TYR A 374 15.61 18.05 -3.62
CA TYR A 374 14.39 18.26 -2.83
C TYR A 374 13.24 17.35 -3.29
N ILE A 375 13.04 17.15 -4.59
CA ILE A 375 12.07 16.22 -5.15
C ILE A 375 12.31 14.80 -4.59
N SER A 376 13.56 14.32 -4.62
CA SER A 376 13.93 13.01 -4.05
C SER A 376 13.84 12.96 -2.53
N SER A 377 14.08 14.08 -1.82
CA SER A 377 13.94 14.16 -0.37
C SER A 377 12.48 14.04 0.07
N PHE A 378 11.54 14.51 -0.74
CA PHE A 378 10.11 14.23 -0.58
C PHE A 378 9.72 12.82 -1.03
N TYR A 379 10.64 11.95 -1.37
CA TYR A 379 10.44 10.57 -1.83
C TYR A 379 9.72 10.43 -3.19
N ILE A 380 9.64 11.48 -4.00
CA ILE A 380 9.28 11.32 -5.42
C ILE A 380 10.34 10.46 -6.09
N SER A 381 9.91 9.49 -6.90
CA SER A 381 10.75 8.43 -7.49
C SER A 381 11.45 7.52 -6.46
N ARG A 382 10.85 7.37 -5.27
CA ARG A 382 11.32 6.45 -4.22
C ARG A 382 10.14 5.73 -3.57
N ASP A 383 10.39 4.53 -3.04
CA ASP A 383 9.40 3.75 -2.31
C ASP A 383 9.16 4.34 -0.90
N LEU A 384 7.93 4.72 -0.60
CA LEU A 384 7.48 5.24 0.69
C LEU A 384 7.38 4.15 1.79
N ARG A 385 7.60 2.88 1.45
CA ARG A 385 7.56 1.73 2.37
C ARG A 385 6.25 1.65 3.16
N ALA A 386 5.14 1.96 2.52
CA ALA A 386 3.82 1.79 3.11
C ALA A 386 3.56 0.32 3.47
N ASP A 387 2.66 0.08 4.41
CA ASP A 387 2.20 -1.25 4.81
C ASP A 387 0.93 -1.68 4.05
N PHE A 388 0.65 -1.01 2.94
CA PHE A 388 -0.42 -1.25 1.98
C PHE A 388 0.05 -0.96 0.54
N ASP A 389 -0.73 -1.39 -0.45
CA ASP A 389 -0.39 -1.18 -1.86
C ASP A 389 -0.39 0.31 -2.24
N LEU A 390 0.76 0.80 -2.65
CA LEU A 390 0.99 2.20 -3.02
C LEU A 390 1.87 2.31 -4.26
N ALA A 391 1.36 2.95 -5.29
CA ALA A 391 2.15 3.23 -6.50
C ALA A 391 3.21 4.29 -6.22
N THR A 392 4.42 4.07 -6.71
CA THR A 392 5.51 5.04 -6.62
C THR A 392 5.19 6.26 -7.49
N SER A 393 5.18 7.45 -6.89
CA SER A 393 5.16 8.71 -7.63
C SER A 393 6.46 8.89 -8.41
N SER A 394 6.38 9.35 -9.65
CA SER A 394 7.55 9.43 -10.55
C SER A 394 7.77 10.83 -11.07
N LEU A 395 9.04 11.21 -11.18
CA LEU A 395 9.45 12.47 -11.81
C LEU A 395 9.52 12.34 -13.34
N CYS A 396 9.93 11.17 -13.82
CA CYS A 396 10.13 10.89 -15.24
C CYS A 396 9.11 9.88 -15.77
N SER A 397 8.71 10.04 -17.03
CA SER A 397 7.82 9.11 -17.76
C SER A 397 8.59 7.92 -18.32
N THR A 398 9.39 7.23 -17.49
CA THR A 398 10.14 6.05 -17.89
C THR A 398 9.50 4.79 -17.31
N ALA A 399 9.90 3.61 -17.83
CA ALA A 399 9.47 2.33 -17.29
C ALA A 399 9.93 2.13 -15.82
N ALA A 400 11.02 2.82 -15.41
CA ALA A 400 11.52 2.80 -14.03
C ALA A 400 10.98 4.02 -13.26
N PRO A 401 10.00 3.87 -12.36
CA PRO A 401 9.43 4.99 -11.61
C PRO A 401 10.44 5.67 -10.66
N THR A 402 11.58 5.04 -10.41
CA THR A 402 12.68 5.58 -9.59
C THR A 402 13.64 6.47 -10.39
N ASP A 403 13.47 6.61 -11.69
CA ASP A 403 14.32 7.44 -12.55
C ASP A 403 14.08 8.93 -12.28
N ILE A 404 15.17 9.69 -12.16
CA ILE A 404 15.19 11.15 -12.02
C ILE A 404 16.05 11.83 -13.08
N GLN A 405 16.60 11.08 -14.03
CA GLN A 405 17.58 11.59 -14.98
C GLN A 405 16.96 12.57 -15.99
N CYS A 406 15.66 12.52 -16.22
CA CYS A 406 15.01 13.38 -17.21
C CYS A 406 15.18 14.89 -16.95
N ILE A 407 15.37 15.30 -15.68
CA ILE A 407 15.65 16.71 -15.35
C ILE A 407 17.14 17.01 -15.19
N LEU A 408 17.99 15.98 -15.06
CA LEU A 408 19.43 16.13 -14.84
C LEU A 408 20.22 16.11 -16.15
N SER A 409 19.76 15.37 -17.16
CA SER A 409 20.47 15.15 -18.41
C SER A 409 19.51 15.04 -19.60
N GLY A 410 20.01 15.31 -20.79
CA GLY A 410 19.26 15.25 -22.04
C GLY A 410 18.79 16.62 -22.55
N PRO A 411 18.28 16.67 -23.79
CA PRO A 411 17.94 17.93 -24.47
C PRO A 411 16.81 18.69 -23.79
N GLU A 412 15.85 18.00 -23.16
CA GLU A 412 14.68 18.58 -22.50
C GLU A 412 14.87 18.80 -20.98
N ALA A 413 16.01 18.43 -20.41
CA ALA A 413 16.22 18.42 -18.97
C ALA A 413 15.90 19.77 -18.28
N LYS A 414 16.37 20.87 -18.87
CA LYS A 414 16.11 22.21 -18.33
C LYS A 414 14.63 22.59 -18.39
N ASN A 415 13.94 22.25 -19.48
CA ASN A 415 12.51 22.49 -19.66
C ASN A 415 11.68 21.66 -18.67
N LEU A 416 12.02 20.37 -18.50
CA LEU A 416 11.39 19.48 -17.55
C LEU A 416 11.62 19.91 -16.09
N ASN A 417 12.83 20.42 -15.76
CA ASN A 417 13.10 21.01 -14.45
C ASN A 417 12.17 22.20 -14.17
N VAL A 418 12.03 23.11 -15.12
CA VAL A 418 11.14 24.27 -15.02
C VAL A 418 9.67 23.81 -14.93
N ALA A 419 9.23 22.90 -15.79
CA ALA A 419 7.86 22.41 -15.80
C ALA A 419 7.47 21.68 -14.49
N SER A 420 8.38 20.86 -13.95
CA SER A 420 8.16 20.16 -12.69
C SER A 420 7.96 21.10 -11.50
N SER A 421 8.55 22.30 -11.53
CA SER A 421 8.49 23.26 -10.44
C SER A 421 7.07 23.75 -10.10
N TYR A 422 6.19 23.73 -11.07
CA TYR A 422 4.76 24.06 -10.90
C TYR A 422 3.84 22.85 -11.17
N GLY A 423 4.43 21.63 -11.13
CA GLY A 423 3.68 20.38 -11.13
C GLY A 423 3.20 19.91 -12.49
N GLN A 424 3.96 20.20 -13.54
CA GLN A 424 3.70 19.84 -14.92
C GLN A 424 4.85 18.98 -15.51
N GLY A 425 4.90 18.82 -16.80
CA GLY A 425 5.89 18.01 -17.50
C GLY A 425 5.63 16.52 -17.35
N GLN A 426 6.64 15.75 -16.94
CA GLN A 426 6.53 14.29 -16.78
C GLN A 426 6.16 13.84 -15.36
N LEU A 427 6.08 14.77 -14.41
CA LEU A 427 5.81 14.49 -13.00
C LEU A 427 4.42 13.88 -12.80
N GLN A 428 4.38 12.72 -12.11
CA GLN A 428 3.18 11.97 -11.79
C GLN A 428 3.17 11.59 -10.31
N VAL A 429 2.14 11.97 -9.57
CA VAL A 429 2.04 11.73 -8.12
C VAL A 429 0.73 11.07 -7.74
N THR A 430 0.73 10.32 -6.63
CA THR A 430 -0.51 9.83 -6.02
C THR A 430 -1.11 10.88 -5.07
N PRO A 431 -2.43 10.91 -4.87
CA PRO A 431 -3.07 11.79 -3.89
C PRO A 431 -2.52 11.59 -2.46
N LEU A 432 -2.21 10.36 -2.07
CA LEU A 432 -1.59 10.07 -0.77
C LEU A 432 -0.21 10.75 -0.66
N HIS A 433 0.59 10.73 -1.71
CA HIS A 433 1.89 11.39 -1.70
C HIS A 433 1.77 12.91 -1.54
N MET A 434 0.78 13.53 -2.18
CA MET A 434 0.52 14.96 -2.01
C MET A 434 0.05 15.31 -0.59
N ALA A 435 -0.73 14.42 0.05
CA ALA A 435 -1.05 14.56 1.48
C ALA A 435 0.20 14.47 2.37
N LEU A 436 1.15 13.58 2.04
CA LEU A 436 2.43 13.44 2.75
C LEU A 436 3.33 14.67 2.58
N ILE A 437 3.34 15.30 1.41
CA ILE A 437 4.06 16.58 1.21
C ILE A 437 3.51 17.65 2.16
N ALA A 438 2.18 17.78 2.28
CA ALA A 438 1.56 18.68 3.23
C ALA A 438 1.88 18.28 4.68
N ALA A 439 1.80 16.98 5.02
CA ALA A 439 2.16 16.47 6.35
C ALA A 439 3.61 16.78 6.73
N THR A 440 4.55 16.66 5.78
CA THR A 440 5.98 16.98 5.98
C THR A 440 6.17 18.45 6.38
N VAL A 441 5.50 19.37 5.70
CA VAL A 441 5.52 20.80 6.08
C VAL A 441 4.88 20.99 7.45
N GLY A 442 3.76 20.33 7.71
CA GLY A 442 3.05 20.36 9.00
C GLY A 442 3.90 19.83 10.15
N ARG A 443 4.66 18.76 9.96
CA ARG A 443 5.49 18.07 10.95
C ARG A 443 6.87 18.72 11.19
N GLY A 444 7.10 19.93 10.73
CA GLY A 444 8.40 20.58 10.93
C GLY A 444 9.53 20.05 10.05
N GLY A 445 9.20 19.56 8.87
CA GLY A 445 10.15 19.14 7.83
C GLY A 445 10.53 17.66 7.84
N GLU A 446 9.94 16.86 8.70
CA GLU A 446 10.13 15.40 8.71
C GLU A 446 9.05 14.70 7.90
N LEU A 447 9.46 13.88 6.92
CA LEU A 447 8.56 13.07 6.12
C LEU A 447 8.17 11.81 6.90
N PRO A 448 6.92 11.68 7.34
CA PRO A 448 6.49 10.48 8.04
C PRO A 448 6.32 9.31 7.05
N ARG A 449 6.58 8.10 7.50
CA ARG A 449 6.21 6.88 6.78
C ARG A 449 4.70 6.69 6.88
N PRO A 450 3.97 6.58 5.77
CA PRO A 450 2.54 6.31 5.83
C PRO A 450 2.28 4.87 6.28
N TYR A 451 1.27 4.67 7.13
CA TYR A 451 0.83 3.34 7.55
C TYR A 451 -0.67 3.31 7.79
N LEU A 452 -1.26 2.15 7.56
CA LEU A 452 -2.70 1.91 7.69
C LEU A 452 -3.00 0.88 8.79
N VAL A 453 -2.10 -0.07 9.07
CA VAL A 453 -2.30 -1.08 10.12
C VAL A 453 -1.70 -0.58 11.43
N ASP A 454 -2.54 -0.34 12.43
CA ASP A 454 -2.12 0.05 13.78
C ASP A 454 -1.51 -1.16 14.52
N HIS A 455 -2.25 -2.27 14.57
CA HIS A 455 -1.74 -3.49 15.19
C HIS A 455 -2.41 -4.75 14.64
N ILE A 456 -1.77 -5.88 14.89
CA ILE A 456 -2.27 -7.23 14.62
C ILE A 456 -2.43 -7.93 15.96
N SER A 457 -3.59 -8.54 16.22
CA SER A 457 -3.83 -9.31 17.43
C SER A 457 -4.29 -10.73 17.12
N GLN A 458 -4.02 -11.66 18.02
CA GLN A 458 -4.62 -12.98 17.96
C GLN A 458 -6.14 -12.85 18.05
N HIS A 459 -6.85 -13.78 17.42
CA HIS A 459 -8.29 -13.87 17.61
C HIS A 459 -8.61 -14.10 19.11
N PRO A 460 -9.58 -13.40 19.68
CA PRO A 460 -9.99 -13.60 21.07
C PRO A 460 -10.38 -15.06 21.35
N THR A 461 -9.86 -15.63 22.41
CA THR A 461 -10.21 -17.01 22.83
C THR A 461 -11.51 -17.07 23.64
N SER A 462 -11.97 -15.92 24.13
CA SER A 462 -13.21 -15.77 24.91
C SER A 462 -13.93 -14.51 24.47
N GLU A 463 -15.25 -14.58 24.45
CA GLU A 463 -16.10 -13.44 24.13
C GLU A 463 -15.87 -12.29 25.14
N GLY A 464 -15.66 -11.07 24.63
CA GLY A 464 -15.44 -9.87 25.47
C GLY A 464 -14.00 -9.63 25.93
N GLN A 465 -13.05 -10.53 25.62
CA GLN A 465 -11.63 -10.28 25.92
C GLN A 465 -10.85 -9.92 24.65
N PRO A 466 -10.00 -8.86 24.68
CA PRO A 466 -9.16 -8.55 23.52
C PRO A 466 -8.10 -9.66 23.31
N GLY A 467 -7.85 -9.98 22.06
CA GLY A 467 -6.77 -10.89 21.69
C GLY A 467 -5.40 -10.29 22.05
N ARG A 468 -4.41 -11.17 22.25
CA ARG A 468 -3.02 -10.73 22.50
C ARG A 468 -2.47 -10.00 21.28
N VAL A 469 -1.93 -8.80 21.46
CA VAL A 469 -1.26 -8.06 20.41
C VAL A 469 0.03 -8.80 20.00
N LEU A 470 0.12 -9.14 18.70
CA LEU A 470 1.27 -9.83 18.11
C LEU A 470 2.28 -8.83 17.55
N GLN A 471 1.79 -7.78 16.93
CA GLN A 471 2.59 -6.73 16.32
C GLN A 471 1.86 -5.41 16.44
N LYS A 472 2.57 -4.35 16.82
CA LYS A 472 2.07 -2.98 16.83
C LYS A 472 2.97 -2.11 15.96
N THR A 473 2.37 -1.29 15.10
CA THR A 473 3.10 -0.34 14.26
C THR A 473 3.57 0.83 15.13
N SER A 474 4.85 1.16 15.01
CA SER A 474 5.41 2.38 15.58
C SER A 474 5.59 3.41 14.49
N PRO A 475 5.15 4.67 14.69
CA PRO A 475 5.38 5.76 13.75
C PRO A 475 6.87 5.91 13.42
N GLN A 476 7.18 6.10 12.14
CA GLN A 476 8.55 6.23 11.65
C GLN A 476 8.70 7.51 10.80
N VAL A 477 9.90 8.07 10.83
CA VAL A 477 10.31 9.15 9.93
C VAL A 477 11.18 8.55 8.83
N LEU A 478 10.83 8.78 7.57
CA LEU A 478 11.62 8.32 6.43
C LEU A 478 12.88 9.17 6.24
N THR A 479 12.74 10.48 6.38
CA THR A 479 13.84 11.44 6.25
C THR A 479 13.45 12.81 6.77
N ARG A 480 14.42 13.66 7.04
CA ARG A 480 14.23 15.10 7.20
C ARG A 480 14.45 15.78 5.85
N VAL A 481 13.42 16.42 5.34
CA VAL A 481 13.42 17.08 4.01
C VAL A 481 13.94 18.52 4.13
N MET A 482 13.59 19.22 5.21
CA MET A 482 13.92 20.63 5.44
C MET A 482 14.14 20.89 6.92
N THR A 483 14.72 22.05 7.24
CA THR A 483 14.87 22.50 8.62
C THR A 483 13.51 22.83 9.27
N PRO A 484 13.36 22.76 10.61
CA PRO A 484 12.13 23.19 11.29
C PRO A 484 11.77 24.67 11.02
N GLN A 485 12.77 25.50 10.85
CA GLN A 485 12.58 26.92 10.51
C GLN A 485 11.97 27.08 9.11
N THR A 486 12.51 26.37 8.12
CA THR A 486 11.96 26.36 6.75
C THR A 486 10.54 25.83 6.74
N ALA A 487 10.26 24.75 7.46
CA ALA A 487 8.91 24.20 7.57
C ALA A 487 7.93 25.20 8.20
N SER A 488 8.35 25.93 9.24
CA SER A 488 7.54 27.01 9.85
C SER A 488 7.23 28.11 8.84
N THR A 489 8.23 28.54 8.08
CA THR A 489 8.09 29.58 7.04
C THR A 489 7.19 29.08 5.89
N ALA A 490 7.31 27.83 5.47
CA ALA A 490 6.45 27.22 4.45
C ALA A 490 4.99 27.10 4.93
N ARG A 491 4.76 26.73 6.21
CA ARG A 491 3.41 26.76 6.83
C ARG A 491 2.80 28.16 6.77
N GLN A 492 3.57 29.19 7.06
CA GLN A 492 3.09 30.58 6.97
C GLN A 492 2.60 30.91 5.56
N ALA A 493 3.32 30.48 4.51
CA ALA A 493 2.85 30.68 3.15
C ALA A 493 1.54 29.90 2.87
N MET A 494 1.40 28.66 3.37
CA MET A 494 0.16 27.90 3.24
C MET A 494 -1.01 28.59 3.98
N TYR A 495 -0.79 29.12 5.18
CA TYR A 495 -1.80 29.88 5.93
C TYR A 495 -2.21 31.16 5.19
N THR A 496 -1.24 31.90 4.63
CA THR A 496 -1.52 33.07 3.81
C THR A 496 -2.38 32.72 2.59
N GLY A 497 -2.16 31.55 2.00
CA GLY A 497 -2.99 31.03 0.90
C GLY A 497 -4.47 30.87 1.26
N VAL A 498 -4.76 30.46 2.51
CA VAL A 498 -6.14 30.35 3.02
C VAL A 498 -6.66 31.70 3.54
N GLN A 499 -5.81 32.54 4.13
CA GLN A 499 -6.24 33.84 4.66
C GLN A 499 -6.64 34.84 3.56
N SER A 500 -5.91 34.87 2.45
CA SER A 500 -6.07 35.91 1.43
C SER A 500 -5.77 35.49 0.00
N GLY A 501 -5.59 34.19 -0.27
CA GLY A 501 -5.29 33.62 -1.61
C GLY A 501 -6.42 32.81 -2.18
N TRP A 502 -6.11 31.99 -3.22
CA TRP A 502 -7.06 31.10 -3.90
C TRP A 502 -7.63 29.99 -3.02
N ALA A 503 -7.04 29.74 -1.86
CA ALA A 503 -7.50 28.75 -0.90
C ALA A 503 -8.44 29.35 0.18
N ASN A 504 -8.88 30.58 0.09
CA ASN A 504 -9.64 31.27 1.14
C ASN A 504 -10.96 30.59 1.50
N GLY A 505 -11.58 29.88 0.54
CA GLY A 505 -12.75 29.05 0.78
C GLY A 505 -12.55 27.90 1.77
N ALA A 506 -11.30 27.51 2.08
CA ALA A 506 -10.99 26.41 2.99
C ALA A 506 -10.96 26.81 4.48
N ALA A 507 -11.14 28.08 4.82
CA ALA A 507 -11.16 28.56 6.20
C ALA A 507 -12.24 27.85 7.03
N ILE A 508 -11.89 27.48 8.29
CA ILE A 508 -12.78 26.83 9.26
C ILE A 508 -12.71 27.61 10.58
N PRO A 509 -13.87 28.05 11.12
CA PRO A 509 -13.90 28.78 12.39
C PRO A 509 -13.26 27.98 13.53
N GLY A 510 -12.40 28.64 14.31
CA GLY A 510 -11.73 28.02 15.46
C GLY A 510 -10.60 27.06 15.13
N TRP A 511 -10.19 26.98 13.84
CA TRP A 511 -9.06 26.17 13.38
C TRP A 511 -8.12 26.99 12.50
N VAL A 512 -6.84 26.68 12.57
CA VAL A 512 -5.83 27.24 11.66
C VAL A 512 -5.68 26.28 10.48
N VAL A 513 -6.02 26.74 9.29
CA VAL A 513 -5.95 25.97 8.05
C VAL A 513 -4.94 26.64 7.11
N GLY A 514 -3.98 25.88 6.63
CA GLY A 514 -3.10 26.26 5.54
C GLY A 514 -3.36 25.39 4.32
N GLY A 515 -3.29 25.95 3.12
CA GLY A 515 -3.60 25.16 1.94
C GLY A 515 -3.03 25.70 0.63
N LYS A 516 -3.04 24.84 -0.38
CA LYS A 516 -2.67 25.17 -1.75
C LYS A 516 -3.62 24.50 -2.73
N THR A 517 -4.25 25.29 -3.60
CA THR A 517 -5.02 24.82 -4.75
C THR A 517 -4.11 24.42 -5.91
N GLY A 518 -4.57 23.49 -6.72
CA GLY A 518 -3.90 23.10 -7.96
C GLY A 518 -4.89 22.86 -9.08
N THR A 519 -4.48 23.22 -10.26
CA THR A 519 -5.14 22.94 -11.53
C THR A 519 -4.08 22.35 -12.41
N ALA A 520 -4.21 21.06 -12.75
CA ALA A 520 -3.20 20.34 -13.53
C ALA A 520 -3.70 20.10 -14.94
N GLU A 521 -2.97 20.63 -15.90
CA GLU A 521 -3.29 20.44 -17.33
C GLU A 521 -3.06 18.99 -17.72
N THR A 522 -4.03 18.44 -18.47
CA THR A 522 -3.98 17.04 -18.92
C THR A 522 -3.56 16.90 -20.39
N GLY A 523 -3.49 18.01 -21.11
CA GLY A 523 -3.31 18.03 -22.55
C GLY A 523 -4.50 17.47 -23.35
N ARG A 524 -5.51 16.94 -22.65
CA ARG A 524 -6.71 16.32 -23.24
C ARG A 524 -7.93 16.61 -22.35
N GLY A 525 -8.78 17.55 -22.76
CA GLY A 525 -10.01 17.85 -22.04
C GLY A 525 -9.83 18.77 -20.81
N THR A 526 -10.63 18.52 -19.79
CA THR A 526 -10.66 19.34 -18.57
C THR A 526 -9.49 18.98 -17.63
N ASN A 527 -8.95 19.98 -16.95
CA ASN A 527 -7.84 19.84 -16.02
C ASN A 527 -8.21 19.01 -14.78
N HIS A 528 -7.22 18.40 -14.12
CA HIS A 528 -7.42 17.79 -12.81
C HIS A 528 -7.46 18.89 -11.73
N ALA A 529 -8.46 18.78 -10.84
CA ALA A 529 -8.59 19.67 -9.70
C ALA A 529 -7.89 19.09 -8.48
N TRP A 530 -7.04 19.90 -7.83
CA TRP A 530 -6.30 19.51 -6.64
C TRP A 530 -6.43 20.51 -5.50
N PHE A 531 -6.39 19.98 -4.28
CA PHE A 531 -6.24 20.77 -3.08
C PHE A 531 -5.47 19.98 -2.03
N ILE A 532 -4.42 20.59 -1.45
CA ILE A 532 -3.73 20.06 -0.28
C ILE A 532 -3.84 21.04 0.88
N ALA A 533 -3.95 20.53 2.11
CA ALA A 533 -4.08 21.34 3.30
C ALA A 533 -3.40 20.70 4.51
N ILE A 534 -3.06 21.57 5.47
CA ILE A 534 -2.76 21.25 6.85
C ILE A 534 -3.77 21.93 7.75
N MET A 535 -4.16 21.29 8.85
CA MET A 535 -5.16 21.82 9.78
C MET A 535 -4.78 21.49 11.22
N GLY A 536 -4.93 22.44 12.13
CA GLY A 536 -4.70 22.28 13.56
C GLY A 536 -5.42 23.34 14.39
N LYS A 537 -5.37 23.18 15.72
CA LYS A 537 -5.90 24.20 16.66
C LYS A 537 -5.01 25.43 16.74
N ASP A 538 -3.73 25.28 16.46
CA ASP A 538 -2.75 26.35 16.42
C ASP A 538 -1.84 26.22 15.19
N ALA A 539 -1.16 27.34 14.85
CA ALA A 539 -0.29 27.39 13.67
C ALA A 539 1.03 26.60 13.81
N GLY A 540 1.45 26.34 15.04
CA GLY A 540 2.71 25.65 15.33
C GLY A 540 2.60 24.13 15.21
N SER A 541 1.41 23.57 15.48
CA SER A 541 1.17 22.13 15.61
C SER A 541 -0.02 21.65 14.78
N PRO A 542 0.07 21.64 13.45
CA PRO A 542 -0.96 21.01 12.62
C PRO A 542 -1.15 19.53 13.02
N GLN A 543 -2.40 19.11 13.08
CA GLN A 543 -2.79 17.75 13.47
C GLN A 543 -3.11 16.88 12.25
N TYR A 544 -3.71 17.47 11.22
CA TYR A 544 -4.20 16.78 10.04
C TYR A 544 -3.57 17.34 8.77
N ALA A 545 -3.23 16.45 7.84
CA ALA A 545 -2.91 16.79 6.47
C ALA A 545 -3.93 16.15 5.53
N ILE A 546 -4.43 16.92 4.57
CA ILE A 546 -5.52 16.52 3.68
C ILE A 546 -5.10 16.74 2.23
N CYS A 547 -5.44 15.80 1.36
CA CYS A 547 -5.41 15.96 -0.09
C CYS A 547 -6.76 15.59 -0.67
N ALA A 548 -7.31 16.42 -1.53
CA ALA A 548 -8.43 16.08 -2.40
C ALA A 548 -8.01 16.26 -3.87
N MET A 549 -8.38 15.30 -4.71
CA MET A 549 -8.11 15.32 -6.15
C MET A 549 -9.33 14.82 -6.92
N ILE A 550 -9.68 15.54 -8.01
CA ILE A 550 -10.76 15.17 -8.91
C ILE A 550 -10.25 15.11 -10.34
N GLU A 551 -10.37 13.94 -10.96
CA GLU A 551 -10.04 13.76 -12.37
C GLU A 551 -10.93 14.63 -13.26
N ASN A 552 -10.32 15.41 -14.13
CA ASN A 552 -11.01 16.30 -15.06
C ASN A 552 -12.05 17.22 -14.37
N GLY A 553 -11.76 17.57 -13.10
CA GLY A 553 -12.66 18.38 -12.28
C GLY A 553 -12.65 19.88 -12.63
N GLY A 554 -11.59 20.38 -13.29
CA GLY A 554 -11.40 21.79 -13.55
C GLY A 554 -10.51 22.46 -12.51
N GLU A 555 -10.96 23.58 -11.94
CA GLU A 555 -10.18 24.35 -10.96
C GLU A 555 -10.20 23.74 -9.55
N GLY A 556 -9.04 23.68 -8.91
CA GLY A 556 -8.91 23.15 -7.56
C GLY A 556 -9.71 23.90 -6.51
N SER A 557 -9.81 25.23 -6.63
CA SER A 557 -10.62 26.07 -5.75
C SER A 557 -12.12 25.80 -5.83
N SER A 558 -12.60 25.42 -7.02
CA SER A 558 -14.03 25.21 -7.28
C SER A 558 -14.50 23.78 -7.02
N TYR A 559 -13.60 22.78 -7.09
CA TYR A 559 -14.00 21.37 -7.03
C TYR A 559 -13.29 20.56 -5.94
N ALA A 560 -11.97 20.59 -5.86
CA ALA A 560 -11.24 19.80 -4.88
C ALA A 560 -11.28 20.42 -3.47
N MET A 561 -11.15 21.74 -3.38
CA MET A 561 -11.17 22.46 -2.09
C MET A 561 -12.50 22.32 -1.34
N PRO A 562 -13.70 22.45 -1.95
CA PRO A 562 -14.97 22.25 -1.23
C PRO A 562 -15.13 20.83 -0.66
N ILE A 563 -14.62 19.81 -1.36
CA ILE A 563 -14.60 18.43 -0.88
C ILE A 563 -13.72 18.29 0.35
N ALA A 564 -12.48 18.77 0.27
CA ALA A 564 -11.58 18.78 1.42
C ALA A 564 -12.17 19.58 2.60
N LYS A 565 -12.79 20.74 2.33
CA LYS A 565 -13.45 21.55 3.36
C LYS A 565 -14.56 20.78 4.07
N ARG A 566 -15.40 20.04 3.36
CA ARG A 566 -16.46 19.22 3.96
C ARG A 566 -15.87 18.24 4.98
N VAL A 567 -14.79 17.54 4.61
CA VAL A 567 -14.08 16.60 5.50
C VAL A 567 -13.44 17.31 6.69
N MET A 568 -12.73 18.42 6.44
CA MET A 568 -12.12 19.23 7.50
C MET A 568 -13.15 19.78 8.47
N THR A 569 -14.31 20.24 7.97
CA THR A 569 -15.42 20.74 8.80
C THR A 569 -15.97 19.65 9.70
N TYR A 570 -16.14 18.43 9.16
CA TYR A 570 -16.56 17.29 9.96
C TYR A 570 -15.54 16.97 11.07
N ILE A 571 -14.25 16.88 10.74
CA ILE A 571 -13.18 16.64 11.72
C ILE A 571 -13.19 17.75 12.80
N ALA A 572 -13.37 19.01 12.39
CA ALA A 572 -13.41 20.15 13.31
C ALA A 572 -14.61 20.12 14.27
N GLY A 573 -15.73 19.54 13.85
CA GLY A 573 -16.95 19.41 14.65
C GLY A 573 -17.00 18.18 15.58
N ARG A 574 -16.04 17.28 15.50
CA ARG A 574 -15.95 16.11 16.40
C ARG A 574 -15.65 16.60 17.83
N LYS A 575 -16.41 16.09 18.80
CA LYS A 575 -16.25 16.38 20.24
C LYS A 575 -15.17 15.50 20.88
#